data_c4bc22bd41e568c2708e6570a2f0b7fd
#
_entry.id   c4bc22bd41e568c2708e6570a2f0b7fd
#
_cell.length_a   1.000
_cell.length_b   1.000
_cell.length_c   1.000
_cell.angle_alpha   90.00
_cell.angle_beta   90.00
_cell.angle_gamma   90.00
#
_symmetry.space_group_name_H-M   'P 1'
#
loop_
_entity.id
_entity.type
_entity.pdbx_description
1 polymer ?
#
loop_
_entity_poly.entity_id
_entity_poly.type
_entity_poly.pdbx_seq_one_letter_code
_entity_poly.pdbx_strand_id
1 'polypeptide(L)'
;LAQMPEASVESCFSGKFEKDFETYLTDQFPMRDGWISAKTAIEKATFKTESKDIYFADDDYLIEAHSKSFTAPSANANIGYLKNFMETCVETYGKDHATAMVVPNAVDILRDHLPKYASPYDEEVYLQKVADAMPEGTWFDSGSVLREHKDIQLYYRTDHHWTTEAAYYVYAAWAEEKGLSPLALSDYKKKTLTDGFFGTVDALSLIHISEP
;
A
#
# COMPACT_ATOMS: atom_id res chain seq x y z
N LEU A 1 -21.61 -8.79 -4.66
CA LEU A 1 -22.77 -7.97 -4.32
C LEU A 1 -23.14 -8.20 -2.85
N ALA A 2 -23.34 -7.11 -2.10
CA ALA A 2 -23.79 -7.18 -0.72
C ALA A 2 -25.16 -7.84 -0.64
N GLN A 3 -25.37 -8.63 0.41
CA GLN A 3 -26.69 -9.23 0.68
C GLN A 3 -27.54 -8.25 1.50
N MET A 4 -28.85 -8.29 1.30
CA MET A 4 -29.77 -7.49 2.09
C MET A 4 -29.62 -7.84 3.58
N PRO A 5 -29.31 -6.88 4.46
CA PRO A 5 -29.13 -7.17 5.88
C PRO A 5 -30.44 -7.57 6.56
N GLU A 6 -30.35 -8.47 7.51
CA GLU A 6 -31.50 -8.85 8.36
C GLU A 6 -31.70 -7.80 9.46
N ALA A 7 -32.93 -7.30 9.55
CA ALA A 7 -33.30 -6.40 10.61
C ALA A 7 -33.52 -7.17 11.93
N SER A 8 -32.78 -6.79 12.96
CA SER A 8 -33.01 -7.25 14.33
C SER A 8 -33.07 -6.04 15.27
N VAL A 9 -33.69 -6.22 16.44
CA VAL A 9 -33.76 -5.15 17.44
C VAL A 9 -32.34 -4.65 17.80
N GLU A 10 -31.41 -5.57 17.99
CA GLU A 10 -30.01 -5.26 18.31
C GLU A 10 -29.28 -4.51 17.17
N SER A 11 -29.43 -4.97 15.92
CA SER A 11 -28.79 -4.34 14.76
C SER A 11 -29.36 -2.95 14.47
N CYS A 12 -30.64 -2.70 14.73
CA CYS A 12 -31.27 -1.39 14.60
C CYS A 12 -30.78 -0.42 15.69
N PHE A 13 -30.75 -0.85 16.96
CA PHE A 13 -30.31 0.02 18.06
C PHE A 13 -28.78 0.31 18.02
N SER A 14 -27.97 -0.61 17.51
CA SER A 14 -26.52 -0.40 17.34
C SER A 14 -26.16 0.45 16.12
N GLY A 15 -27.09 0.80 15.23
CA GLY A 15 -26.84 1.45 13.95
C GLY A 15 -26.20 0.56 12.89
N LYS A 16 -26.00 -0.72 13.20
CA LYS A 16 -25.41 -1.68 12.28
C LYS A 16 -26.30 -1.95 11.08
N PHE A 17 -27.61 -2.13 11.31
CA PHE A 17 -28.58 -2.34 10.22
C PHE A 17 -28.59 -1.16 9.22
N GLU A 18 -28.57 0.08 9.70
CA GLU A 18 -28.57 1.26 8.86
C GLU A 18 -27.32 1.30 7.96
N LYS A 19 -26.15 1.07 8.55
CA LYS A 19 -24.89 1.03 7.82
C LYS A 19 -24.84 -0.09 6.77
N ASP A 20 -25.27 -1.29 7.15
CA ASP A 20 -25.27 -2.46 6.26
C ASP A 20 -26.31 -2.29 5.14
N PHE A 21 -27.44 -1.63 5.42
CA PHE A 21 -28.48 -1.34 4.44
C PHE A 21 -28.04 -0.25 3.45
N GLU A 22 -27.34 0.80 3.90
CA GLU A 22 -26.71 1.77 3.01
C GLU A 22 -25.70 1.11 2.08
N THR A 23 -24.88 0.22 2.62
CA THR A 23 -23.91 -0.56 1.84
C THR A 23 -24.63 -1.42 0.79
N TYR A 24 -25.70 -2.10 1.19
CA TYR A 24 -26.54 -2.89 0.27
C TYR A 24 -27.14 -2.02 -0.84
N LEU A 25 -27.77 -0.91 -0.50
CA LEU A 25 -28.37 0.00 -1.50
C LEU A 25 -27.32 0.55 -2.47
N THR A 26 -26.16 0.93 -1.95
CA THR A 26 -25.06 1.46 -2.76
C THR A 26 -24.55 0.40 -3.73
N ASP A 27 -24.46 -0.84 -3.29
CA ASP A 27 -23.97 -1.96 -4.09
C ASP A 27 -24.98 -2.43 -5.17
N GLN A 28 -26.27 -2.24 -4.89
CA GLN A 28 -27.36 -2.56 -5.84
C GLN A 28 -27.66 -1.41 -6.82
N PHE A 29 -26.97 -0.25 -6.67
CA PHE A 29 -27.25 0.90 -7.53
C PHE A 29 -26.93 0.57 -8.99
N PRO A 30 -27.89 0.67 -9.91
CA PRO A 30 -27.69 0.31 -11.31
C PRO A 30 -26.53 1.10 -11.94
N MET A 31 -25.59 0.39 -12.59
CA MET A 31 -24.43 0.98 -13.25
C MET A 31 -23.55 1.85 -12.30
N ARG A 32 -23.50 1.53 -11.00
CA ARG A 32 -22.72 2.25 -9.98
C ARG A 32 -21.29 2.54 -10.46
N ASP A 33 -20.62 1.52 -10.97
CA ASP A 33 -19.23 1.64 -11.44
C ASP A 33 -19.12 2.58 -12.65
N GLY A 34 -20.10 2.56 -13.54
CA GLY A 34 -20.19 3.50 -14.66
C GLY A 34 -20.35 4.95 -14.19
N TRP A 35 -21.14 5.21 -13.15
CA TRP A 35 -21.30 6.56 -12.59
C TRP A 35 -20.03 7.04 -11.90
N ILE A 36 -19.33 6.17 -11.17
CA ILE A 36 -18.07 6.50 -10.51
C ILE A 36 -17.00 6.78 -11.57
N SER A 37 -16.88 5.93 -12.59
CA SER A 37 -15.94 6.15 -13.72
C SER A 37 -16.23 7.46 -14.45
N ALA A 38 -17.50 7.77 -14.75
CA ALA A 38 -17.88 9.04 -15.37
C ALA A 38 -17.52 10.25 -14.50
N LYS A 39 -17.78 10.18 -13.19
CA LYS A 39 -17.39 11.22 -12.23
C LYS A 39 -15.87 11.43 -12.25
N THR A 40 -15.09 10.36 -12.15
CA THR A 40 -13.62 10.43 -12.12
C THR A 40 -13.07 10.96 -13.46
N ALA A 41 -13.64 10.56 -14.59
CA ALA A 41 -13.28 11.11 -15.91
C ALA A 41 -13.51 12.63 -15.98
N ILE A 42 -14.64 13.12 -15.43
CA ILE A 42 -14.94 14.56 -15.34
C ILE A 42 -13.94 15.24 -14.42
N GLU A 43 -13.60 14.66 -13.28
CA GLU A 43 -12.62 15.20 -12.34
C GLU A 43 -11.24 15.34 -13.02
N LYS A 44 -10.76 14.32 -13.74
CA LYS A 44 -9.53 14.42 -14.54
C LYS A 44 -9.63 15.49 -15.64
N ALA A 45 -10.75 15.55 -16.37
CA ALA A 45 -10.96 16.54 -17.41
C ALA A 45 -11.00 17.99 -16.88
N THR A 46 -11.36 18.18 -15.62
CA THR A 46 -11.33 19.47 -14.93
C THR A 46 -10.00 19.74 -14.20
N PHE A 47 -8.94 19.01 -14.56
CA PHE A 47 -7.60 19.14 -13.98
C PHE A 47 -7.52 18.86 -12.47
N LYS A 48 -8.44 18.08 -11.95
CA LYS A 48 -8.35 17.62 -10.57
C LYS A 48 -7.23 16.55 -10.48
N THR A 49 -6.35 16.71 -9.52
CA THR A 49 -5.15 15.88 -9.35
C THR A 49 -5.32 14.75 -8.34
N GLU A 50 -6.45 14.73 -7.64
CA GLU A 50 -6.77 13.70 -6.64
C GLU A 50 -8.27 13.47 -6.51
N SER A 51 -8.66 12.28 -6.11
CA SER A 51 -10.04 11.94 -5.72
C SER A 51 -10.02 10.84 -4.67
N LYS A 52 -10.84 10.96 -3.61
CA LYS A 52 -10.97 9.94 -2.55
C LYS A 52 -9.62 9.50 -1.92
N ASP A 53 -8.74 10.45 -1.62
CA ASP A 53 -7.41 10.17 -1.05
C ASP A 53 -6.48 9.39 -2.00
N ILE A 54 -6.73 9.46 -3.32
CA ILE A 54 -5.92 8.85 -4.38
C ILE A 54 -5.43 9.95 -5.31
N TYR A 55 -4.12 10.06 -5.47
CA TYR A 55 -3.47 10.92 -6.45
C TYR A 55 -3.54 10.31 -7.85
N PHE A 56 -3.85 11.14 -8.84
CA PHE A 56 -3.68 10.83 -10.26
C PHE A 56 -2.26 11.21 -10.65
N ALA A 57 -1.36 10.28 -10.51
CA ALA A 57 0.06 10.49 -10.67
C ALA A 57 0.49 10.32 -12.15
N ASP A 58 1.72 10.75 -12.46
CA ASP A 58 2.29 10.57 -13.79
C ASP A 58 2.47 9.08 -14.13
N ASP A 59 2.62 8.76 -15.41
CA ASP A 59 2.74 7.39 -15.94
C ASP A 59 1.57 6.47 -15.57
N ASP A 60 0.38 7.07 -15.44
CA ASP A 60 -0.87 6.38 -15.12
C ASP A 60 -0.89 5.66 -13.76
N TYR A 61 -0.07 6.12 -12.81
CA TYR A 61 -0.15 5.63 -11.44
C TYR A 61 -1.36 6.19 -10.69
N LEU A 62 -2.02 5.32 -9.96
CA LEU A 62 -3.01 5.66 -8.93
C LEU A 62 -2.35 5.43 -7.56
N ILE A 63 -2.03 6.51 -6.84
CA ILE A 63 -1.27 6.43 -5.60
C ILE A 63 -2.14 6.89 -4.43
N GLU A 64 -2.33 6.01 -3.44
CA GLU A 64 -3.01 6.37 -2.20
C GLU A 64 -2.20 7.41 -1.40
N ALA A 65 -2.83 8.48 -0.97
CA ALA A 65 -2.17 9.59 -0.27
C ALA A 65 -1.82 9.26 1.19
N HIS A 66 -2.50 8.31 1.81
CA HIS A 66 -2.34 7.90 3.22
C HIS A 66 -2.33 9.07 4.22
N SER A 67 -3.10 10.12 3.94
CA SER A 67 -3.04 11.42 4.62
C SER A 67 -3.25 11.35 6.16
N LYS A 68 -3.90 10.30 6.66
CA LYS A 68 -4.21 10.11 8.09
C LYS A 68 -3.56 8.88 8.73
N SER A 69 -2.97 7.98 7.95
CA SER A 69 -2.52 6.67 8.42
C SER A 69 -1.45 6.76 9.50
N PHE A 70 -0.49 7.66 9.33
CA PHE A 70 0.69 7.77 10.21
C PHE A 70 0.48 8.68 11.43
N THR A 71 -0.62 9.45 11.46
CA THR A 71 -0.96 10.37 12.57
C THR A 71 -1.98 9.77 13.54
N ALA A 72 -2.55 8.62 13.23
CA ALA A 72 -3.50 7.94 14.09
C ALA A 72 -2.82 7.47 15.41
N PRO A 73 -3.52 7.51 16.54
CA PRO A 73 -2.97 6.98 17.81
C PRO A 73 -2.51 5.53 17.72
N SER A 74 -3.20 4.71 16.91
CA SER A 74 -2.83 3.31 16.64
C SER A 74 -1.47 3.16 15.95
N ALA A 75 -1.08 4.11 15.10
CA ALA A 75 0.22 4.06 14.42
C ALA A 75 1.38 4.06 15.42
N ASN A 76 1.34 4.95 16.42
CA ASN A 76 2.36 4.98 17.47
C ASN A 76 2.28 3.75 18.41
N ALA A 77 1.08 3.25 18.71
CA ALA A 77 0.92 2.04 19.50
C ALA A 77 1.52 0.80 18.79
N ASN A 78 1.36 0.71 17.46
CA ASN A 78 1.91 -0.36 16.65
C ASN A 78 3.45 -0.40 16.69
N ILE A 79 4.12 0.76 16.77
CA ILE A 79 5.58 0.80 16.97
C ILE A 79 5.96 0.10 18.28
N GLY A 80 5.23 0.38 19.35
CA GLY A 80 5.47 -0.27 20.66
C GLY A 80 5.25 -1.78 20.61
N TYR A 81 4.20 -2.24 19.92
CA TYR A 81 3.95 -3.68 19.76
C TYR A 81 5.03 -4.38 18.94
N LEU A 82 5.46 -3.75 17.84
CA LEU A 82 6.54 -4.29 17.01
C LEU A 82 7.85 -4.35 17.79
N LYS A 83 8.18 -3.29 18.54
CA LYS A 83 9.35 -3.27 19.42
C LYS A 83 9.35 -4.44 20.40
N ASN A 84 8.27 -4.61 21.16
CA ASN A 84 8.18 -5.69 22.16
C ASN A 84 8.27 -7.08 21.51
N PHE A 85 7.67 -7.25 20.34
CA PHE A 85 7.78 -8.48 19.57
C PHE A 85 9.22 -8.75 19.13
N MET A 86 9.92 -7.74 18.61
CA MET A 86 11.31 -7.87 18.18
C MET A 86 12.28 -8.12 19.34
N GLU A 87 12.06 -7.47 20.49
CA GLU A 87 12.83 -7.75 21.71
C GLU A 87 12.68 -9.23 22.12
N THR A 88 11.47 -9.76 22.10
CA THR A 88 11.20 -11.19 22.38
C THR A 88 11.88 -12.11 21.35
N CYS A 89 11.89 -11.74 20.08
CA CYS A 89 12.59 -12.51 19.03
C CYS A 89 14.10 -12.54 19.28
N VAL A 90 14.68 -11.38 19.61
CA VAL A 90 16.12 -11.27 19.92
C VAL A 90 16.50 -12.07 21.15
N GLU A 91 15.70 -12.02 22.21
CA GLU A 91 15.91 -12.80 23.44
C GLU A 91 15.84 -14.31 23.17
N THR A 92 14.92 -14.73 22.28
CA THR A 92 14.66 -16.15 22.03
C THR A 92 15.64 -16.76 21.03
N TYR A 93 15.96 -16.04 19.95
CA TYR A 93 16.69 -16.57 18.79
C TYR A 93 18.04 -15.91 18.57
N GLY A 94 18.32 -14.80 19.25
CA GLY A 94 19.50 -13.98 19.03
C GLY A 94 19.28 -12.93 17.93
N LYS A 95 20.02 -11.81 18.04
CA LYS A 95 19.88 -10.67 17.11
C LYS A 95 20.16 -11.00 15.65
N ASP A 96 21.08 -11.94 15.40
CA ASP A 96 21.49 -12.33 14.04
C ASP A 96 20.42 -13.16 13.32
N HIS A 97 19.39 -13.60 14.05
CA HIS A 97 18.27 -14.40 13.53
C HIS A 97 16.92 -13.63 13.52
N ALA A 98 16.97 -12.35 13.86
CA ALA A 98 15.77 -11.51 13.89
C ALA A 98 15.99 -10.27 13.00
N THR A 99 15.09 -10.04 12.05
CA THR A 99 15.11 -8.84 11.20
C THR A 99 13.72 -8.24 11.13
N ALA A 100 13.62 -6.95 11.38
CA ALA A 100 12.43 -6.15 11.14
C ALA A 100 12.61 -5.35 9.85
N MET A 101 11.59 -5.34 9.02
CA MET A 101 11.52 -4.56 7.78
C MET A 101 10.11 -4.03 7.61
N VAL A 102 9.98 -2.77 7.22
CA VAL A 102 8.72 -2.18 6.79
C VAL A 102 8.91 -1.63 5.39
N VAL A 103 8.10 -2.08 4.47
CA VAL A 103 8.14 -1.61 3.08
C VAL A 103 7.40 -0.28 2.99
N PRO A 104 8.03 0.80 2.49
CA PRO A 104 7.37 2.08 2.27
C PRO A 104 6.19 1.96 1.29
N ASN A 105 5.25 2.87 1.35
CA ASN A 105 4.18 2.95 0.36
C ASN A 105 4.65 3.62 -0.94
N ALA A 106 3.90 3.41 -2.03
CA ALA A 106 4.17 4.04 -3.32
C ALA A 106 4.28 5.56 -3.22
N VAL A 107 3.49 6.21 -2.37
CA VAL A 107 3.48 7.66 -2.17
C VAL A 107 4.82 8.21 -1.67
N ASP A 108 5.62 7.41 -0.97
CA ASP A 108 6.96 7.81 -0.52
C ASP A 108 8.03 7.54 -1.58
N ILE A 109 8.02 6.37 -2.18
CA ILE A 109 9.06 5.94 -3.13
C ILE A 109 8.89 6.63 -4.49
N LEU A 110 7.66 6.81 -4.95
CA LEU A 110 7.32 7.40 -6.25
C LEU A 110 6.96 8.90 -6.15
N ARG A 111 7.60 9.63 -5.25
CA ARG A 111 7.33 11.08 -5.04
C ARG A 111 7.46 11.89 -6.33
N ASP A 112 8.37 11.48 -7.21
CA ASP A 112 8.63 12.16 -8.49
C ASP A 112 7.45 12.04 -9.48
N HIS A 113 6.57 11.05 -9.29
CA HIS A 113 5.35 10.85 -10.08
C HIS A 113 4.14 11.62 -9.56
N LEU A 114 4.22 12.16 -8.33
CA LEU A 114 3.08 12.83 -7.71
C LEU A 114 2.72 14.13 -8.42
N PRO A 115 1.44 14.53 -8.42
CA PRO A 115 1.00 15.80 -8.99
C PRO A 115 1.73 17.00 -8.34
N LYS A 116 1.94 18.06 -9.11
CA LYS A 116 2.74 19.23 -8.75
C LYS A 116 2.43 19.84 -7.37
N TYR A 117 1.30 19.73 -6.82
CA TYR A 117 0.92 20.31 -5.52
C TYR A 117 0.50 19.24 -4.51
N ALA A 118 0.84 17.99 -4.78
CA ALA A 118 0.62 16.93 -3.81
C ALA A 118 1.39 17.22 -2.52
N SER A 119 0.75 16.99 -1.40
CA SER A 119 1.34 17.19 -0.06
C SER A 119 1.06 15.97 0.82
N PRO A 120 1.63 14.80 0.47
CA PRO A 120 1.47 13.60 1.28
C PRO A 120 2.16 13.79 2.64
N TYR A 121 1.78 12.95 3.60
CA TYR A 121 2.54 12.81 4.84
C TYR A 121 3.98 12.35 4.52
N ASP A 122 4.95 12.85 5.26
CA ASP A 122 6.34 12.39 5.14
C ASP A 122 6.49 11.04 5.86
N GLU A 123 6.32 9.97 5.10
CA GLU A 123 6.37 8.60 5.60
C GLU A 123 7.77 8.22 6.12
N GLU A 124 8.83 8.80 5.55
CA GLU A 124 10.20 8.56 5.99
C GLU A 124 10.40 8.92 7.46
N VAL A 125 9.77 10.01 7.93
CA VAL A 125 9.76 10.40 9.35
C VAL A 125 9.13 9.32 10.24
N TYR A 126 8.09 8.65 9.77
CA TYR A 126 7.45 7.57 10.51
C TYR A 126 8.31 6.31 10.51
N LEU A 127 8.86 5.94 9.36
CA LEU A 127 9.73 4.77 9.22
C LEU A 127 11.01 4.92 10.05
N GLN A 128 11.56 6.13 10.13
CA GLN A 128 12.70 6.39 11.02
C GLN A 128 12.34 6.14 12.50
N LYS A 129 11.15 6.56 12.96
CA LYS A 129 10.70 6.25 14.33
C LYS A 129 10.54 4.75 14.56
N VAL A 130 10.10 4.00 13.54
CA VAL A 130 10.04 2.54 13.63
C VAL A 130 11.46 1.97 13.74
N ALA A 131 12.37 2.39 12.88
CA ALA A 131 13.77 1.96 12.89
C ALA A 131 14.46 2.22 14.24
N ASP A 132 14.31 3.44 14.78
CA ASP A 132 14.88 3.85 16.06
C ASP A 132 14.34 3.05 17.26
N ALA A 133 13.13 2.50 17.12
CA ALA A 133 12.53 1.67 18.16
C ALA A 133 12.98 0.20 18.12
N MET A 134 13.57 -0.26 17.02
CA MET A 134 14.00 -1.66 16.87
C MET A 134 15.29 -1.94 17.67
N PRO A 135 15.47 -3.18 18.15
CA PRO A 135 16.74 -3.60 18.75
C PRO A 135 17.90 -3.39 17.76
N GLU A 136 19.06 -2.99 18.30
CA GLU A 136 20.25 -2.68 17.50
C GLU A 136 20.63 -3.83 16.56
N GLY A 137 20.82 -3.52 15.27
CA GLY A 137 21.21 -4.47 14.22
C GLY A 137 20.08 -5.36 13.70
N THR A 138 18.82 -5.09 14.07
CA THR A 138 17.67 -5.88 13.58
C THR A 138 16.85 -5.17 12.50
N TRP A 139 17.08 -3.88 12.25
CA TRP A 139 16.38 -3.14 11.21
C TRP A 139 17.04 -3.32 9.84
N PHE A 140 16.23 -3.56 8.82
CA PHE A 140 16.64 -3.57 7.42
C PHE A 140 15.88 -2.46 6.65
N ASP A 141 16.63 -1.56 6.02
CA ASP A 141 16.07 -0.43 5.26
C ASP A 141 15.72 -0.81 3.83
N SER A 142 14.51 -1.33 3.62
CA SER A 142 13.99 -1.64 2.30
C SER A 142 13.74 -0.39 1.44
N GLY A 143 13.50 0.77 2.06
CA GLY A 143 13.27 2.02 1.33
C GLY A 143 14.48 2.47 0.54
N SER A 144 15.69 2.38 1.12
CA SER A 144 16.92 2.69 0.41
C SER A 144 17.11 1.79 -0.81
N VAL A 145 16.88 0.48 -0.66
CA VAL A 145 16.98 -0.46 -1.79
C VAL A 145 16.00 -0.10 -2.91
N LEU A 146 14.73 0.20 -2.57
CA LEU A 146 13.75 0.58 -3.58
C LEU A 146 14.13 1.88 -4.30
N ARG A 147 14.68 2.87 -3.59
CA ARG A 147 15.12 4.14 -4.20
C ARG A 147 16.30 3.97 -5.17
N GLU A 148 17.13 2.94 -4.98
CA GLU A 148 18.23 2.59 -5.89
C GLU A 148 17.76 1.95 -7.20
N HIS A 149 16.57 1.35 -7.22
CA HIS A 149 16.00 0.63 -8.36
C HIS A 149 14.82 1.36 -9.03
N LYS A 150 14.81 2.69 -9.05
CA LYS A 150 13.76 3.50 -9.70
C LYS A 150 13.69 3.35 -11.22
N ASP A 151 14.62 2.65 -11.83
CA ASP A 151 14.67 2.34 -13.26
C ASP A 151 13.71 1.21 -13.68
N ILE A 152 13.11 0.52 -12.71
CA ILE A 152 12.08 -0.50 -12.95
C ILE A 152 10.73 -0.08 -12.37
N GLN A 153 9.65 -0.79 -12.75
CA GLN A 153 8.36 -0.61 -12.12
C GLN A 153 8.35 -1.19 -10.70
N LEU A 154 8.45 -0.32 -9.70
CA LEU A 154 8.52 -0.74 -8.29
C LEU A 154 7.16 -1.09 -7.70
N TYR A 155 6.10 -0.40 -8.11
CA TYR A 155 4.73 -0.63 -7.65
C TYR A 155 3.81 -0.88 -8.84
N TYR A 156 2.71 -1.60 -8.61
CA TYR A 156 1.66 -1.71 -9.61
C TYR A 156 0.96 -0.36 -9.79
N ARG A 157 0.58 -0.02 -11.02
CA ARG A 157 -0.04 1.29 -11.32
C ARG A 157 -1.42 1.46 -10.71
N THR A 158 -2.15 0.37 -10.55
CA THR A 158 -3.54 0.36 -10.10
C THR A 158 -3.74 -0.33 -8.76
N ASP A 159 -2.63 -0.69 -8.09
CA ASP A 159 -2.64 -1.38 -6.80
C ASP A 159 -1.63 -0.76 -5.83
N HIS A 160 -1.89 -0.89 -4.53
CA HIS A 160 -1.00 -0.37 -3.49
C HIS A 160 0.22 -1.25 -3.22
N HIS A 161 0.28 -2.45 -3.79
CA HIS A 161 1.39 -3.35 -3.57
C HIS A 161 2.59 -3.03 -4.48
N TRP A 162 3.77 -3.33 -3.97
CA TRP A 162 4.98 -3.40 -4.77
C TRP A 162 4.95 -4.58 -5.75
N THR A 163 5.76 -4.50 -6.80
CA THR A 163 5.86 -5.58 -7.78
C THR A 163 6.68 -6.76 -7.25
N THR A 164 6.51 -7.92 -7.84
CA THR A 164 7.33 -9.11 -7.53
C THR A 164 8.81 -8.84 -7.81
N GLU A 165 9.13 -8.01 -8.81
CA GLU A 165 10.51 -7.65 -9.13
C GLU A 165 11.11 -6.73 -8.07
N ALA A 166 10.37 -5.74 -7.59
CA ALA A 166 10.78 -4.90 -6.46
C ALA A 166 11.02 -5.73 -5.19
N ALA A 167 10.11 -6.68 -4.90
CA ALA A 167 10.26 -7.59 -3.78
C ALA A 167 11.52 -8.47 -3.90
N TYR A 168 11.88 -8.90 -5.12
CA TYR A 168 13.11 -9.64 -5.36
C TYR A 168 14.35 -8.80 -5.00
N TYR A 169 14.46 -7.55 -5.44
CA TYR A 169 15.64 -6.72 -5.14
C TYR A 169 15.80 -6.48 -3.64
N VAL A 170 14.71 -6.23 -2.93
CA VAL A 170 14.74 -6.09 -1.47
C VAL A 170 15.14 -7.40 -0.79
N TYR A 171 14.62 -8.55 -1.25
CA TYR A 171 15.04 -9.86 -0.76
C TYR A 171 16.53 -10.11 -1.02
N ALA A 172 17.02 -9.81 -2.23
CA ALA A 172 18.42 -10.05 -2.59
C ALA A 172 19.37 -9.21 -1.71
N ALA A 173 19.07 -7.91 -1.54
CA ALA A 173 19.85 -7.02 -0.69
C ALA A 173 19.86 -7.49 0.78
N TRP A 174 18.70 -7.88 1.32
CA TRP A 174 18.62 -8.46 2.66
C TRP A 174 19.41 -9.76 2.79
N ALA A 175 19.31 -10.65 1.79
CA ALA A 175 20.02 -11.92 1.80
C ALA A 175 21.55 -11.70 1.78
N GLU A 176 22.05 -10.79 0.95
CA GLU A 176 23.46 -10.43 0.88
C GLU A 176 23.96 -9.82 2.19
N GLU A 177 23.17 -8.93 2.84
CA GLU A 177 23.51 -8.40 4.16
C GLU A 177 23.66 -9.51 5.21
N LYS A 178 22.86 -10.58 5.10
CA LYS A 178 22.94 -11.76 5.99
C LYS A 178 24.02 -12.77 5.56
N GLY A 179 24.84 -12.44 4.56
CA GLY A 179 25.89 -13.33 4.07
C GLY A 179 25.37 -14.52 3.26
N LEU A 180 24.12 -14.45 2.79
CA LEU A 180 23.51 -15.45 1.90
C LEU A 180 23.82 -15.08 0.45
N SER A 181 23.71 -16.04 -0.44
CA SER A 181 23.91 -15.84 -1.89
C SER A 181 22.56 -16.05 -2.61
N PRO A 182 21.79 -15.00 -2.85
CA PRO A 182 20.52 -15.10 -3.57
C PRO A 182 20.80 -15.52 -5.04
N LEU A 183 19.85 -16.24 -5.64
CA LEU A 183 19.91 -16.53 -7.08
C LEU A 183 19.75 -15.21 -7.85
N ALA A 184 20.43 -15.05 -8.97
CA ALA A 184 20.28 -13.90 -9.84
C ALA A 184 18.85 -13.84 -10.42
N LEU A 185 18.32 -12.64 -10.67
CA LEU A 185 16.98 -12.47 -11.25
C LEU A 185 16.83 -13.22 -12.59
N SER A 186 17.93 -13.32 -13.37
CA SER A 186 17.97 -14.06 -14.63
C SER A 186 17.77 -15.57 -14.48
N ASP A 187 17.99 -16.12 -13.29
CA ASP A 187 17.82 -17.56 -13.03
C ASP A 187 16.35 -17.93 -12.75
N TYR A 188 15.50 -16.93 -12.55
CA TYR A 188 14.06 -17.12 -12.38
C TYR A 188 13.33 -17.10 -13.72
N LYS A 189 12.36 -18.00 -13.88
CA LYS A 189 11.45 -17.97 -15.03
C LYS A 189 10.30 -17.04 -14.74
N LYS A 190 10.31 -15.87 -15.36
CA LYS A 190 9.15 -14.96 -15.32
C LYS A 190 8.00 -15.58 -16.14
N LYS A 191 6.79 -15.57 -15.57
CA LYS A 191 5.55 -15.99 -16.24
C LYS A 191 4.52 -14.90 -16.07
N THR A 192 4.09 -14.28 -17.18
CA THR A 192 2.94 -13.39 -17.19
C THR A 192 1.69 -14.20 -16.87
N LEU A 193 0.93 -13.79 -15.87
CA LEU A 193 -0.31 -14.43 -15.45
C LEU A 193 -1.52 -13.80 -16.14
N THR A 194 -1.48 -12.48 -16.37
CA THR A 194 -2.54 -11.71 -17.05
C THR A 194 -1.94 -10.43 -17.62
N ASP A 195 -2.49 -9.97 -18.72
CA ASP A 195 -2.16 -8.69 -19.36
C ASP A 195 -3.21 -7.59 -19.03
N GLY A 196 -4.23 -7.93 -18.24
CA GLY A 196 -5.32 -7.03 -17.86
C GLY A 196 -5.55 -7.08 -16.35
N PHE A 197 -4.55 -6.68 -15.56
CA PHE A 197 -4.67 -6.58 -14.12
C PHE A 197 -5.25 -5.23 -13.72
N PHE A 198 -6.28 -5.25 -12.88
CA PHE A 198 -6.85 -4.09 -12.22
C PHE A 198 -6.77 -4.31 -10.72
N GLY A 199 -6.02 -3.46 -10.03
CA GLY A 199 -5.77 -3.60 -8.60
C GLY A 199 -6.84 -2.96 -7.72
N THR A 200 -6.58 -2.98 -6.42
CA THR A 200 -7.50 -2.47 -5.40
C THR A 200 -7.69 -0.96 -5.50
N VAL A 201 -6.67 -0.20 -5.90
CA VAL A 201 -6.75 1.26 -6.04
C VAL A 201 -7.61 1.64 -7.25
N ASP A 202 -7.58 0.86 -8.34
CA ASP A 202 -8.51 1.00 -9.44
C ASP A 202 -9.97 0.82 -8.99
N ALA A 203 -10.24 -0.23 -8.22
CA ALA A 203 -11.58 -0.49 -7.70
C ALA A 203 -12.13 0.64 -6.80
N LEU A 204 -11.25 1.37 -6.09
CA LEU A 204 -11.62 2.52 -5.28
C LEU A 204 -11.89 3.78 -6.12
N SER A 205 -11.10 3.99 -7.16
CA SER A 205 -11.17 5.16 -8.07
C SER A 205 -12.08 4.91 -9.27
N LEU A 206 -12.16 3.64 -9.73
CA LEU A 206 -12.79 3.20 -10.98
C LEU A 206 -12.28 3.96 -12.21
N ILE A 207 -10.99 4.27 -12.20
CA ILE A 207 -10.26 4.75 -13.36
C ILE A 207 -9.63 3.53 -14.01
N HIS A 208 -10.18 3.07 -15.11
CA HIS A 208 -9.65 1.91 -15.83
C HIS A 208 -8.31 2.26 -16.50
N ILE A 209 -7.23 1.95 -15.81
CA ILE A 209 -5.85 2.02 -16.30
C ILE A 209 -5.35 0.59 -16.42
N SER A 210 -4.92 0.19 -17.61
CA SER A 210 -4.36 -1.15 -17.82
C SER A 210 -2.92 -1.20 -17.30
N GLU A 211 -2.59 -2.21 -16.54
CA GLU A 211 -1.19 -2.53 -16.21
C GLU A 211 -0.46 -3.02 -17.48
N PRO A 212 0.80 -2.66 -17.65
CA PRO A 212 1.62 -3.07 -18.79
C PRO A 212 1.99 -4.55 -18.77
#